data_cb91eb5752de6781f51daeff61f33325
#
_entry.id   cb91eb5752de6781f51daeff61f33325
#
_cell.length_a   1.000
_cell.length_b   1.000
_cell.length_c   1.000
_cell.angle_alpha   90.00
_cell.angle_beta   90.00
_cell.angle_gamma   90.00
#
_symmetry.space_group_name_H-M   'P 1'
#
loop_
_entity.id
_entity.type
_entity.pdbx_description
1 polymer ?
#
loop_
_entity_poly.entity_id
_entity_poly.type
_entity_poly.pdbx_seq_one_letter_code
_entity_poly.pdbx_strand_id
1 'polypeptide(L)'
;VNLIFSLNANDYTTTICDQGNNGTELVDLSQFNSNLLNGTGNTFTYYQSFNGAENQIAGEQFNINHTINIGLNTIFVRIDSANGCHQIVVLELTLVSVPVIPIADEIILCERSVVTVNAGSGFNSYLWSTNATSPSITINQAGSYSVTVTKNHGTVVCSSAKNFTVTLSNAPTITSIDTVDWT
;
A
#
# COMPACT_ATOMS: atom_id res chain seq x y z
N VAL A 1 -12.05 -25.19 -44.79
CA VAL A 1 -11.13 -25.08 -43.64
C VAL A 1 -11.83 -24.18 -42.61
N ASN A 2 -12.35 -24.77 -41.52
CA ASN A 2 -12.89 -23.98 -40.42
C ASN A 2 -11.67 -23.46 -39.62
N LEU A 3 -11.33 -22.18 -39.74
CA LEU A 3 -10.39 -21.50 -38.86
C LEU A 3 -11.09 -21.32 -37.51
N ILE A 4 -10.72 -22.12 -36.53
CA ILE A 4 -11.13 -21.90 -35.14
C ILE A 4 -10.27 -20.77 -34.60
N PHE A 5 -10.83 -19.55 -34.57
CA PHE A 5 -10.21 -18.45 -33.86
C PHE A 5 -10.49 -18.61 -32.37
N SER A 6 -9.53 -19.11 -31.59
CA SER A 6 -9.59 -19.09 -30.14
C SER A 6 -8.86 -17.84 -29.62
N LEU A 7 -9.49 -17.11 -28.72
CA LEU A 7 -8.78 -16.15 -27.89
C LEU A 7 -7.80 -16.95 -27.00
N ASN A 8 -6.56 -16.49 -26.90
CA ASN A 8 -5.55 -17.13 -26.02
C ASN A 8 -5.37 -16.23 -24.78
N ALA A 9 -6.45 -16.04 -24.05
CA ALA A 9 -6.45 -15.27 -22.82
C ALA A 9 -6.09 -16.18 -21.63
N ASN A 10 -5.46 -15.59 -20.61
CA ASN A 10 -5.00 -16.29 -19.42
C ASN A 10 -5.54 -15.62 -18.17
N ASP A 11 -5.70 -16.42 -17.10
CA ASP A 11 -5.93 -15.90 -15.77
C ASP A 11 -4.71 -15.08 -15.32
N TYR A 12 -4.94 -14.09 -14.46
CA TYR A 12 -3.89 -13.26 -13.91
C TYR A 12 -4.09 -13.01 -12.43
N THR A 13 -3.03 -13.13 -11.65
CA THR A 13 -3.02 -12.91 -10.20
C THR A 13 -1.93 -11.90 -9.86
N THR A 14 -2.26 -10.92 -9.03
CA THR A 14 -1.29 -9.96 -8.51
C THR A 14 -1.67 -9.45 -7.12
N THR A 15 -0.69 -8.84 -6.44
CA THR A 15 -0.89 -8.19 -5.13
C THR A 15 -0.85 -6.67 -5.31
N ILE A 16 -1.67 -5.96 -4.55
CA ILE A 16 -1.78 -4.50 -4.53
C ILE A 16 -1.60 -4.02 -3.10
N CYS A 17 -0.87 -2.91 -2.91
CA CYS A 17 -0.72 -2.28 -1.61
C CYS A 17 -1.88 -1.33 -1.33
N ASP A 18 -2.50 -1.43 -0.16
CA ASP A 18 -3.50 -0.48 0.36
C ASP A 18 -2.80 0.84 0.73
N GLN A 19 -2.70 1.77 -0.22
CA GLN A 19 -1.95 3.02 -0.05
C GLN A 19 -2.56 3.94 1.02
N GLY A 20 -3.89 3.88 1.17
CA GLY A 20 -4.61 4.62 2.20
C GLY A 20 -4.55 3.97 3.59
N ASN A 21 -4.12 2.71 3.66
CA ASN A 21 -4.15 1.86 4.85
C ASN A 21 -5.51 1.89 5.57
N ASN A 22 -6.58 1.93 4.78
CA ASN A 22 -7.96 2.02 5.22
C ASN A 22 -8.78 0.75 4.95
N GLY A 23 -8.12 -0.29 4.42
CA GLY A 23 -8.72 -1.58 4.10
C GLY A 23 -9.34 -1.67 2.70
N THR A 24 -9.24 -0.61 1.90
CA THR A 24 -9.80 -0.56 0.55
C THR A 24 -8.86 0.18 -0.42
N GLU A 25 -8.91 -0.18 -1.71
CA GLU A 25 -8.18 0.53 -2.76
C GLU A 25 -9.06 0.66 -4.01
N LEU A 26 -9.05 1.85 -4.63
CA LEU A 26 -9.71 2.09 -5.92
C LEU A 26 -8.76 1.72 -7.04
N VAL A 27 -9.12 0.74 -7.85
CA VAL A 27 -8.27 0.16 -8.89
C VAL A 27 -8.90 0.36 -10.26
N ASP A 28 -8.13 0.85 -11.22
CA ASP A 28 -8.49 0.81 -12.64
C ASP A 28 -8.23 -0.61 -13.18
N LEU A 29 -9.29 -1.37 -13.41
CA LEU A 29 -9.19 -2.77 -13.86
C LEU A 29 -8.58 -2.89 -15.25
N SER A 30 -8.66 -1.86 -16.09
CA SER A 30 -8.12 -1.89 -17.45
C SER A 30 -6.60 -1.99 -17.51
N GLN A 31 -5.90 -1.62 -16.45
CA GLN A 31 -4.44 -1.74 -16.36
C GLN A 31 -3.95 -3.19 -16.46
N PHE A 32 -4.84 -4.17 -16.20
CA PHE A 32 -4.50 -5.60 -16.26
C PHE A 32 -4.84 -6.26 -17.60
N ASN A 33 -5.51 -5.55 -18.53
CA ASN A 33 -5.96 -6.13 -19.80
C ASN A 33 -4.82 -6.77 -20.60
N SER A 34 -3.64 -6.13 -20.63
CA SER A 34 -2.47 -6.67 -21.32
C SER A 34 -1.88 -7.93 -20.67
N ASN A 35 -2.15 -8.15 -19.36
CA ASN A 35 -1.76 -9.35 -18.65
C ASN A 35 -2.71 -10.52 -18.95
N LEU A 36 -3.99 -10.22 -19.19
CA LEU A 36 -5.03 -11.21 -19.49
C LEU A 36 -4.98 -11.66 -20.95
N LEU A 37 -4.82 -10.71 -21.87
CA LEU A 37 -4.73 -10.99 -23.31
C LEU A 37 -3.88 -9.91 -24.02
N ASN A 38 -2.84 -10.35 -24.72
CA ASN A 38 -2.07 -9.49 -25.61
C ASN A 38 -2.81 -9.29 -26.94
N GLY A 39 -2.86 -8.06 -27.43
CA GLY A 39 -3.45 -7.72 -28.73
C GLY A 39 -4.41 -6.55 -28.65
N THR A 40 -4.86 -6.09 -29.83
CA THR A 40 -5.77 -4.95 -29.98
C THR A 40 -7.12 -5.41 -30.54
N GLY A 41 -8.16 -4.56 -30.38
CA GLY A 41 -9.49 -4.81 -30.94
C GLY A 41 -10.36 -5.75 -30.10
N ASN A 42 -9.97 -6.04 -28.85
CA ASN A 42 -10.78 -6.80 -27.90
C ASN A 42 -11.45 -5.86 -26.90
N THR A 43 -12.67 -6.22 -26.48
CA THR A 43 -13.43 -5.51 -25.43
C THR A 43 -13.36 -6.31 -24.15
N PHE A 44 -13.04 -5.65 -23.02
CA PHE A 44 -12.95 -6.24 -21.69
C PHE A 44 -14.10 -5.73 -20.83
N THR A 45 -14.83 -6.65 -20.21
CA THR A 45 -15.94 -6.34 -19.31
C THR A 45 -15.77 -7.16 -18.03
N TYR A 46 -15.96 -6.54 -16.87
CA TYR A 46 -15.62 -7.10 -15.56
C TYR A 46 -16.90 -7.45 -14.80
N TYR A 47 -16.93 -8.62 -14.16
CA TYR A 47 -18.12 -9.14 -13.49
C TYR A 47 -17.80 -9.76 -12.13
N GLN A 48 -18.81 -9.78 -11.27
CA GLN A 48 -18.75 -10.38 -9.95
C GLN A 48 -18.70 -11.92 -9.99
N SER A 49 -19.30 -12.54 -11.00
CA SER A 49 -19.39 -13.98 -11.12
C SER A 49 -19.11 -14.47 -12.54
N PHE A 50 -18.76 -15.75 -12.68
CA PHE A 50 -18.65 -16.40 -13.99
C PHE A 50 -20.00 -16.38 -14.75
N ASN A 51 -21.11 -16.64 -14.04
CA ASN A 51 -22.44 -16.60 -14.65
C ASN A 51 -22.81 -15.18 -15.13
N GLY A 52 -22.43 -14.15 -14.35
CA GLY A 52 -22.59 -12.75 -14.74
C GLY A 52 -21.85 -12.41 -16.03
N ALA A 53 -20.60 -12.87 -16.13
CA ALA A 53 -19.75 -12.67 -17.31
C ALA A 53 -20.28 -13.45 -18.54
N GLU A 54 -20.69 -14.70 -18.36
CA GLU A 54 -21.20 -15.54 -19.46
C GLU A 54 -22.51 -14.99 -20.05
N ASN A 55 -23.43 -14.58 -19.18
CA ASN A 55 -24.77 -14.12 -19.59
C ASN A 55 -24.90 -12.59 -19.66
N GLN A 56 -23.81 -11.84 -19.47
CA GLN A 56 -23.74 -10.36 -19.51
C GLN A 56 -24.80 -9.72 -18.60
N ILE A 57 -24.87 -10.20 -17.34
CA ILE A 57 -25.84 -9.71 -16.36
C ILE A 57 -25.42 -8.32 -15.88
N ALA A 58 -26.14 -7.28 -16.29
CA ALA A 58 -25.79 -5.88 -16.00
C ALA A 58 -25.69 -5.57 -14.49
N GLY A 59 -26.49 -6.23 -13.64
CA GLY A 59 -26.45 -6.06 -12.19
C GLY A 59 -25.20 -6.65 -11.50
N GLU A 60 -24.43 -7.46 -12.20
CA GLU A 60 -23.18 -8.08 -11.72
C GLU A 60 -21.93 -7.48 -12.37
N GLN A 61 -22.11 -6.49 -13.25
CA GLN A 61 -21.01 -5.80 -13.93
C GLN A 61 -20.36 -4.76 -13.03
N PHE A 62 -19.03 -4.80 -12.95
CA PHE A 62 -18.23 -3.77 -12.29
C PHE A 62 -17.90 -2.62 -13.23
N ASN A 63 -17.78 -1.42 -12.67
CA ASN A 63 -17.16 -0.30 -13.36
C ASN A 63 -15.67 -0.55 -13.54
N ILE A 64 -15.08 0.08 -14.56
CA ILE A 64 -13.64 0.02 -14.83
C ILE A 64 -12.80 0.45 -13.59
N ASN A 65 -13.25 1.49 -12.88
CA ASN A 65 -12.72 1.86 -11.57
C ASN A 65 -13.53 1.14 -10.50
N HIS A 66 -12.93 0.13 -9.90
CA HIS A 66 -13.56 -0.73 -8.92
C HIS A 66 -12.81 -0.69 -7.58
N THR A 67 -13.57 -0.62 -6.48
CA THR A 67 -12.99 -0.66 -5.13
C THR A 67 -12.83 -2.12 -4.70
N ILE A 68 -11.60 -2.51 -4.40
CA ILE A 68 -11.27 -3.81 -3.82
C ILE A 68 -11.07 -3.69 -2.31
N ASN A 69 -11.24 -4.79 -1.58
CA ASN A 69 -11.10 -4.87 -0.13
C ASN A 69 -9.87 -5.68 0.26
N ILE A 70 -9.39 -5.50 1.50
CA ILE A 70 -8.30 -6.30 2.07
C ILE A 70 -8.57 -7.80 1.86
N GLY A 71 -7.53 -8.52 1.42
CA GLY A 71 -7.57 -9.92 1.07
C GLY A 71 -7.78 -10.16 -0.43
N LEU A 72 -8.24 -11.35 -0.79
CA LEU A 72 -8.43 -11.77 -2.17
C LEU A 72 -9.73 -11.21 -2.74
N ASN A 73 -9.63 -10.56 -3.90
CA ASN A 73 -10.75 -10.10 -4.72
C ASN A 73 -10.70 -10.82 -6.06
N THR A 74 -11.74 -11.59 -6.37
CA THR A 74 -11.87 -12.36 -7.61
C THR A 74 -12.80 -11.64 -8.56
N ILE A 75 -12.35 -11.37 -9.78
CA ILE A 75 -13.07 -10.67 -10.83
C ILE A 75 -13.09 -11.55 -12.07
N PHE A 76 -14.27 -11.79 -12.62
CA PHE A 76 -14.43 -12.53 -13.86
C PHE A 76 -14.42 -11.54 -15.03
N VAL A 77 -13.47 -11.71 -15.95
CA VAL A 77 -13.27 -10.79 -17.07
C VAL A 77 -13.71 -11.47 -18.35
N ARG A 78 -14.80 -10.96 -18.94
CA ARG A 78 -15.25 -11.36 -20.27
C ARG A 78 -14.45 -10.56 -21.30
N ILE A 79 -13.85 -11.25 -22.24
CA ILE A 79 -13.08 -10.69 -23.34
C ILE A 79 -13.79 -11.05 -24.64
N ASP A 80 -14.35 -10.06 -25.31
CA ASP A 80 -15.03 -10.21 -26.59
C ASP A 80 -14.12 -9.76 -27.72
N SER A 81 -13.93 -10.61 -28.74
CA SER A 81 -13.18 -10.26 -29.96
C SER A 81 -14.09 -9.65 -31.03
N ALA A 82 -13.49 -8.91 -31.94
CA ALA A 82 -14.19 -8.34 -33.10
C ALA A 82 -14.87 -9.41 -33.99
N ASN A 83 -14.43 -10.67 -33.89
CA ASN A 83 -14.99 -11.79 -34.66
C ASN A 83 -16.19 -12.48 -33.98
N GLY A 84 -16.65 -11.95 -32.84
CA GLY A 84 -17.81 -12.47 -32.10
C GLY A 84 -17.49 -13.65 -31.17
N CYS A 85 -16.23 -14.10 -31.05
CA CYS A 85 -15.84 -15.07 -30.05
C CYS A 85 -15.61 -14.37 -28.70
N HIS A 86 -15.89 -15.05 -27.59
CA HIS A 86 -15.54 -14.56 -26.26
C HIS A 86 -14.83 -15.62 -25.45
N GLN A 87 -14.07 -15.18 -24.45
CA GLN A 87 -13.48 -16.02 -23.41
C GLN A 87 -13.64 -15.31 -22.07
N ILE A 88 -13.84 -16.10 -21.01
CA ILE A 88 -13.89 -15.60 -19.65
C ILE A 88 -12.64 -16.09 -18.93
N VAL A 89 -11.94 -15.15 -18.30
CA VAL A 89 -10.75 -15.41 -17.49
C VAL A 89 -10.92 -14.82 -16.10
N VAL A 90 -10.07 -15.23 -15.15
CA VAL A 90 -10.10 -14.79 -13.77
C VAL A 90 -8.97 -13.80 -13.54
N LEU A 91 -9.31 -12.64 -12.98
CA LEU A 91 -8.39 -11.66 -12.44
C LEU A 91 -8.48 -11.71 -10.91
N GLU A 92 -7.41 -12.16 -10.26
CA GLU A 92 -7.28 -12.20 -8.81
C GLU A 92 -6.40 -11.06 -8.30
N LEU A 93 -6.99 -10.18 -7.50
CA LEU A 93 -6.30 -9.05 -6.89
C LEU A 93 -6.26 -9.24 -5.37
N THR A 94 -5.06 -9.43 -4.80
CA THR A 94 -4.89 -9.50 -3.35
C THR A 94 -4.47 -8.13 -2.80
N LEU A 95 -5.38 -7.46 -2.08
CA LEU A 95 -5.05 -6.21 -1.39
C LEU A 95 -4.38 -6.51 -0.05
N VAL A 96 -3.22 -5.91 0.20
CA VAL A 96 -2.44 -6.08 1.43
C VAL A 96 -2.16 -4.72 2.07
N SER A 97 -2.18 -4.66 3.40
CA SER A 97 -1.86 -3.44 4.15
C SER A 97 -0.41 -3.01 3.94
N VAL A 98 -0.16 -1.72 3.83
CA VAL A 98 1.19 -1.16 3.92
C VAL A 98 1.72 -1.22 5.36
N PRO A 99 3.05 -1.18 5.55
CA PRO A 99 3.66 -1.16 6.89
C PRO A 99 3.16 0.01 7.74
N VAL A 100 2.87 -0.23 9.03
CA VAL A 100 2.52 0.83 9.99
C VAL A 100 3.74 1.15 10.86
N ILE A 101 4.17 2.42 10.87
CA ILE A 101 5.35 2.89 11.60
C ILE A 101 4.87 3.53 12.91
N PRO A 102 5.22 2.96 14.11
CA PRO A 102 4.70 3.40 15.39
C PRO A 102 5.52 4.55 15.99
N ILE A 103 5.84 5.58 15.21
CA ILE A 103 6.58 6.76 15.67
C ILE A 103 5.60 7.93 15.85
N ALA A 104 5.65 8.61 16.99
CA ALA A 104 4.89 9.82 17.25
C ALA A 104 5.33 10.97 16.32
N ASP A 105 4.45 11.93 16.05
CA ASP A 105 4.77 13.09 15.19
C ASP A 105 5.82 14.01 15.83
N GLU A 106 5.83 14.06 17.16
CA GLU A 106 6.80 14.83 17.95
C GLU A 106 7.44 13.96 19.05
N ILE A 107 8.76 14.13 19.21
CA ILE A 107 9.58 13.47 20.23
C ILE A 107 10.34 14.55 21.00
N ILE A 108 10.30 14.48 22.33
CA ILE A 108 11.00 15.42 23.21
C ILE A 108 12.40 14.88 23.52
N LEU A 109 13.42 15.69 23.28
CA LEU A 109 14.81 15.42 23.61
C LEU A 109 15.24 16.32 24.79
N CYS A 110 15.64 15.73 25.90
CA CYS A 110 16.21 16.51 27.02
C CYS A 110 17.58 17.04 26.62
N GLU A 111 17.93 18.23 27.13
CA GLU A 111 19.23 18.84 26.90
C GLU A 111 20.37 17.89 27.30
N ARG A 112 21.40 17.77 26.48
CA ARG A 112 22.56 16.87 26.64
C ARG A 112 22.24 15.37 26.78
N SER A 113 21.06 14.96 26.35
CA SER A 113 20.67 13.56 26.30
C SER A 113 20.63 13.02 24.87
N VAL A 114 20.28 11.76 24.73
CA VAL A 114 20.00 11.09 23.47
C VAL A 114 18.66 10.38 23.57
N VAL A 115 17.95 10.27 22.46
CA VAL A 115 16.71 9.49 22.36
C VAL A 115 16.88 8.40 21.32
N THR A 116 16.46 7.19 21.64
CA THR A 116 16.40 6.09 20.67
C THR A 116 15.01 6.04 20.07
N VAL A 117 14.92 6.16 18.75
CA VAL A 117 13.67 6.07 17.99
C VAL A 117 13.64 4.75 17.26
N ASN A 118 12.55 4.01 17.40
CA ASN A 118 12.36 2.69 16.82
C ASN A 118 11.20 2.73 15.80
N ALA A 119 11.46 2.34 14.56
CA ALA A 119 10.47 2.29 13.49
C ALA A 119 9.54 1.06 13.58
N GLY A 120 9.77 0.17 14.52
CA GLY A 120 9.09 -1.12 14.63
C GLY A 120 9.95 -2.27 14.09
N SER A 121 9.43 -3.49 14.15
CA SER A 121 10.11 -4.70 13.69
C SER A 121 9.28 -5.43 12.63
N GLY A 122 9.91 -6.39 11.93
CA GLY A 122 9.23 -7.23 10.93
C GLY A 122 9.11 -6.60 9.55
N PHE A 123 9.85 -5.53 9.27
CA PHE A 123 9.99 -4.94 7.94
C PHE A 123 11.23 -5.52 7.24
N ASN A 124 11.20 -5.53 5.90
CA ASN A 124 12.29 -6.06 5.09
C ASN A 124 13.44 -5.06 4.94
N SER A 125 13.14 -3.75 4.94
CA SER A 125 14.17 -2.71 4.92
C SER A 125 13.74 -1.46 5.68
N TYR A 126 14.75 -0.67 6.06
CA TYR A 126 14.64 0.63 6.72
C TYR A 126 15.56 1.62 6.01
N LEU A 127 15.12 2.84 5.85
CA LEU A 127 15.94 3.95 5.37
C LEU A 127 15.55 5.23 6.11
N TRP A 128 16.43 5.70 6.99
CA TRP A 128 16.26 6.94 7.73
C TRP A 128 16.82 8.12 6.95
N SER A 129 16.35 9.33 7.25
CA SER A 129 16.92 10.58 6.71
C SER A 129 18.39 10.77 7.07
N THR A 130 18.89 10.04 8.06
CA THR A 130 20.31 9.96 8.46
C THR A 130 21.12 8.96 7.64
N ASN A 131 20.52 8.30 6.64
CA ASN A 131 21.07 7.17 5.87
C ASN A 131 21.28 5.87 6.67
N ALA A 132 20.80 5.80 7.91
CA ALA A 132 20.81 4.56 8.67
C ALA A 132 19.79 3.56 8.09
N THR A 133 20.11 2.26 8.18
CA THR A 133 19.28 1.15 7.69
C THR A 133 18.87 0.17 8.79
N SER A 134 19.12 0.52 10.06
CA SER A 134 18.73 -0.26 11.23
C SER A 134 17.26 -0.03 11.62
N PRO A 135 16.62 -0.95 12.36
CA PRO A 135 15.25 -0.74 12.85
C PRO A 135 15.10 0.46 13.79
N SER A 136 16.19 0.91 14.41
CA SER A 136 16.21 2.06 15.31
C SER A 136 17.44 2.93 15.08
N ILE A 137 17.31 4.22 15.41
CA ILE A 137 18.41 5.19 15.42
C ILE A 137 18.46 5.92 16.75
N THR A 138 19.65 6.43 17.09
CA THR A 138 19.87 7.31 18.24
C THR A 138 20.01 8.75 17.73
N ILE A 139 19.24 9.66 18.32
CA ILE A 139 19.20 11.09 17.96
C ILE A 139 19.67 11.91 19.16
N ASN A 140 20.56 12.85 18.90
CA ASN A 140 21.14 13.78 19.91
C ASN A 140 20.96 15.25 19.54
N GLN A 141 20.22 15.55 18.47
CA GLN A 141 19.94 16.90 17.98
C GLN A 141 18.46 17.07 17.67
N ALA A 142 17.93 18.25 17.98
CA ALA A 142 16.60 18.63 17.52
C ALA A 142 16.60 18.83 16.01
N GLY A 143 15.47 18.52 15.38
CA GLY A 143 15.30 18.63 13.92
C GLY A 143 14.19 17.78 13.38
N SER A 144 14.01 17.82 12.06
CA SER A 144 13.04 16.98 11.34
C SER A 144 13.73 15.74 10.83
N TYR A 145 13.09 14.60 11.06
CA TYR A 145 13.59 13.28 10.67
C TYR A 145 12.51 12.53 9.91
N SER A 146 12.93 11.55 9.13
CA SER A 146 12.02 10.63 8.48
C SER A 146 12.58 9.22 8.43
N VAL A 147 11.70 8.25 8.29
CA VAL A 147 12.04 6.87 7.99
C VAL A 147 11.09 6.33 6.94
N THR A 148 11.65 5.58 5.98
CA THR A 148 10.88 4.76 5.04
C THR A 148 11.16 3.29 5.36
N VAL A 149 10.09 2.49 5.44
CA VAL A 149 10.18 1.04 5.63
C VAL A 149 9.51 0.30 4.50
N THR A 150 9.95 -0.92 4.21
CA THR A 150 9.34 -1.77 3.19
C THR A 150 8.95 -3.13 3.76
N LYS A 151 7.89 -3.71 3.18
CA LYS A 151 7.49 -5.10 3.44
C LYS A 151 7.21 -5.80 2.11
N ASN A 152 7.78 -6.98 1.94
CA ASN A 152 7.62 -7.77 0.73
C ASN A 152 6.39 -8.68 0.86
N HIS A 153 5.59 -8.72 -0.21
CA HIS A 153 4.47 -9.63 -0.40
C HIS A 153 4.67 -10.37 -1.73
N GLY A 154 5.46 -11.46 -1.68
CA GLY A 154 5.90 -12.15 -2.89
C GLY A 154 6.81 -11.24 -3.74
N THR A 155 6.40 -10.94 -4.96
CA THR A 155 7.11 -10.06 -5.89
C THR A 155 6.80 -8.57 -5.69
N VAL A 156 5.75 -8.24 -4.91
CA VAL A 156 5.32 -6.85 -4.67
C VAL A 156 5.93 -6.35 -3.36
N VAL A 157 6.43 -5.12 -3.40
CA VAL A 157 7.02 -4.43 -2.24
C VAL A 157 6.12 -3.27 -1.85
N CYS A 158 5.52 -3.35 -0.66
CA CYS A 158 4.76 -2.25 -0.08
C CYS A 158 5.67 -1.40 0.82
N SER A 159 5.53 -0.09 0.73
CA SER A 159 6.34 0.86 1.49
C SER A 159 5.48 1.86 2.25
N SER A 160 6.00 2.33 3.38
CA SER A 160 5.46 3.47 4.12
C SER A 160 6.58 4.40 4.54
N ALA A 161 6.24 5.69 4.66
CA ALA A 161 7.14 6.69 5.19
C ALA A 161 6.50 7.43 6.37
N LYS A 162 7.30 7.77 7.37
CA LYS A 162 6.90 8.57 8.53
C LYS A 162 7.86 9.73 8.71
N ASN A 163 7.32 10.94 8.75
CA ASN A 163 8.03 12.15 9.15
C ASN A 163 7.70 12.43 10.62
N PHE A 164 8.69 12.92 11.38
CA PHE A 164 8.52 13.31 12.76
C PHE A 164 9.53 14.42 13.12
N THR A 165 9.24 15.16 14.18
CA THR A 165 10.09 16.25 14.69
C THR A 165 10.64 15.89 16.06
N VAL A 166 11.92 16.18 16.28
CA VAL A 166 12.54 16.11 17.59
C VAL A 166 12.75 17.52 18.09
N THR A 167 12.17 17.86 19.26
CA THR A 167 12.26 19.17 19.89
C THR A 167 13.04 19.08 21.19
N LEU A 168 13.81 20.13 21.50
CA LEU A 168 14.51 20.22 22.79
C LEU A 168 13.52 20.62 23.90
N SER A 169 13.54 19.86 25.00
CA SER A 169 12.92 20.31 26.24
C SER A 169 13.77 21.37 26.89
N ASN A 170 13.23 22.58 27.08
CA ASN A 170 13.90 23.59 27.90
C ASN A 170 13.88 23.14 29.35
N ALA A 171 15.05 23.00 29.97
CA ALA A 171 15.15 22.83 31.44
C ALA A 171 14.50 24.05 32.11
N PRO A 172 13.69 23.86 33.15
CA PRO A 172 13.17 24.99 33.91
C PRO A 172 14.35 25.77 34.51
N THR A 173 14.43 27.05 34.16
CA THR A 173 15.41 27.96 34.79
C THR A 173 14.86 28.37 36.14
N ILE A 174 15.56 28.02 37.24
CA ILE A 174 15.26 28.56 38.55
C ILE A 174 15.76 30.02 38.55
N THR A 175 14.80 30.97 38.46
CA THR A 175 15.11 32.40 38.38
C THR A 175 15.25 33.05 39.76
N SER A 176 14.72 32.44 40.84
CA SER A 176 14.94 32.87 42.24
C SER A 176 14.75 31.71 43.20
N ILE A 177 15.51 31.68 44.26
CA ILE A 177 15.26 30.85 45.42
C ILE A 177 14.98 31.83 46.55
N ASP A 178 13.73 31.90 47.03
CA ASP A 178 13.40 32.61 48.26
C ASP A 178 13.75 31.74 49.44
N THR A 179 14.74 32.15 50.21
CA THR A 179 15.06 31.55 51.51
C THR A 179 14.10 32.14 52.55
N VAL A 180 13.16 31.31 53.04
CA VAL A 180 12.36 31.68 54.21
C VAL A 180 13.19 31.39 55.47
N ASP A 181 13.57 32.47 56.14
CA ASP A 181 14.26 32.35 57.45
C ASP A 181 13.20 31.95 58.52
N TRP A 182 13.41 30.78 59.09
CA TRP A 182 12.58 30.27 60.18
C TRP A 182 13.14 30.84 61.49
N THR A 183 12.60 31.97 61.97
CA THR A 183 12.81 32.49 63.32
C THR A 183 11.73 32.00 64.26
#